data_cc49570dbe53df21f3d26457effd768f
#
_entry.id   cc49570dbe53df21f3d26457effd768f
#
_cell.length_a   1.000
_cell.length_b   1.000
_cell.length_c   1.000
_cell.angle_alpha   90.00
_cell.angle_beta   90.00
_cell.angle_gamma   90.00
#
_symmetry.space_group_name_H-M   'P 1'
#
loop_
_entity.id
_entity.type
_entity.pdbx_description
1 polymer ?
#
loop_
_entity_poly.entity_id
_entity_poly.type
_entity_poly.pdbx_seq_one_letter_code
_entity_poly.pdbx_strand_id
1 'polypeptide(L)'
;MSNIRTTGKKSSNTLVRDLVNVGIFAALYIVLGFMSSSIGYIPALIVFSTASIALVTSVPMFLFYSKIERPILCCMLFCGIFGGAMLIMGQGVIMFAISLAVGLLSGTILKIIGKNFAGLYMANIVLSLMSSSMMLPLWLYTEEYLEYTRGMCDEGYVAKLAELSNSIWPLVGIYTFGILGAVIGGLVARRIMKRHFERIGLAR
;
A
#
# COMPACT_ATOMS: atom_id res chain seq x y z
N MET A 1 -20.69 36.93 -16.61
CA MET A 1 -20.75 36.37 -15.23
C MET A 1 -21.15 34.89 -15.14
N SER A 2 -21.37 34.16 -16.23
CA SER A 2 -21.81 32.73 -16.22
C SER A 2 -20.69 31.67 -16.15
N ASN A 3 -19.46 32.01 -16.52
CA ASN A 3 -18.34 31.03 -16.58
C ASN A 3 -17.73 30.61 -15.23
N ILE A 4 -17.90 31.41 -14.17
CA ILE A 4 -17.31 31.10 -12.84
C ILE A 4 -18.12 30.03 -12.10
N ARG A 5 -19.43 29.97 -12.28
CA ARG A 5 -20.31 29.00 -11.62
C ARG A 5 -20.17 27.58 -12.19
N THR A 6 -19.88 27.44 -13.47
CA THR A 6 -19.74 26.10 -14.13
C THR A 6 -18.42 25.44 -13.81
N THR A 7 -17.33 26.18 -13.65
CA THR A 7 -16.00 25.64 -13.25
C THR A 7 -15.99 25.18 -11.81
N GLY A 8 -16.64 25.88 -10.89
CA GLY A 8 -16.74 25.47 -9.47
C GLY A 8 -17.51 24.16 -9.28
N LYS A 9 -18.63 23.97 -9.99
CA LYS A 9 -19.46 22.78 -9.90
C LYS A 9 -18.76 21.53 -10.47
N LYS A 10 -18.00 21.68 -11.56
CA LYS A 10 -17.21 20.60 -12.18
C LYS A 10 -16.05 20.16 -11.28
N SER A 11 -15.37 21.11 -10.63
CA SER A 11 -14.28 20.84 -9.69
C SER A 11 -14.76 20.13 -8.40
N SER A 12 -15.95 20.50 -7.90
CA SER A 12 -16.56 19.86 -6.72
C SER A 12 -16.94 18.40 -6.99
N ASN A 13 -17.56 18.11 -8.13
CA ASN A 13 -17.93 16.73 -8.50
C ASN A 13 -16.71 15.82 -8.68
N THR A 14 -15.59 16.34 -9.17
CA THR A 14 -14.34 15.62 -9.33
C THR A 14 -13.73 15.25 -7.97
N LEU A 15 -13.73 16.22 -7.02
CA LEU A 15 -13.21 15.96 -5.68
C LEU A 15 -14.02 14.89 -4.94
N VAL A 16 -15.34 14.96 -5.00
CA VAL A 16 -16.22 13.95 -4.37
C VAL A 16 -15.94 12.56 -4.94
N ARG A 17 -15.81 12.45 -6.26
CA ARG A 17 -15.46 11.18 -6.92
C ARG A 17 -14.09 10.64 -6.47
N ASP A 18 -13.10 11.52 -6.36
CA ASP A 18 -11.76 11.15 -5.88
C ASP A 18 -11.82 10.65 -4.44
N LEU A 19 -12.55 11.32 -3.54
CA LEU A 19 -12.71 10.91 -2.14
C LEU A 19 -13.42 9.56 -2.00
N VAL A 20 -14.46 9.32 -2.79
CA VAL A 20 -15.18 8.05 -2.83
C VAL A 20 -14.23 6.93 -3.30
N ASN A 21 -13.44 7.18 -4.34
CA ASN A 21 -12.44 6.22 -4.80
C ASN A 21 -11.41 5.93 -3.70
N VAL A 22 -10.89 6.95 -3.00
CA VAL A 22 -9.96 6.76 -1.87
C VAL A 22 -10.57 5.84 -0.83
N GLY A 23 -11.81 6.08 -0.39
CA GLY A 23 -12.46 5.25 0.64
C GLY A 23 -12.65 3.80 0.19
N ILE A 24 -13.16 3.58 -1.02
CA ILE A 24 -13.39 2.22 -1.58
C ILE A 24 -12.08 1.46 -1.70
N PHE A 25 -11.05 2.07 -2.30
CA PHE A 25 -9.79 1.38 -2.54
C PHE A 25 -8.95 1.22 -1.27
N ALA A 26 -9.07 2.12 -0.27
CA ALA A 26 -8.43 1.95 1.03
C ALA A 26 -9.04 0.77 1.79
N ALA A 27 -10.37 0.66 1.83
CA ALA A 27 -11.05 -0.49 2.43
C ALA A 27 -10.66 -1.80 1.73
N LEU A 28 -10.66 -1.82 0.39
CA LEU A 28 -10.26 -2.99 -0.39
C LEU A 28 -8.81 -3.39 -0.14
N TYR A 29 -7.90 -2.41 -0.08
CA TYR A 29 -6.48 -2.64 0.22
C TYR A 29 -6.28 -3.25 1.61
N ILE A 30 -6.97 -2.71 2.62
CA ILE A 30 -6.90 -3.22 4.00
C ILE A 30 -7.39 -4.67 4.04
N VAL A 31 -8.56 -4.97 3.49
CA VAL A 31 -9.12 -6.34 3.49
C VAL A 31 -8.21 -7.32 2.77
N LEU A 32 -7.79 -7.01 1.54
CA LEU A 32 -6.90 -7.87 0.76
C LEU A 32 -5.52 -8.00 1.41
N GLY A 33 -5.01 -6.92 2.00
CA GLY A 33 -3.75 -6.90 2.74
C GLY A 33 -3.79 -7.85 3.93
N PHE A 34 -4.82 -7.79 4.76
CA PHE A 34 -4.99 -8.71 5.89
C PHE A 34 -5.13 -10.16 5.45
N MET A 35 -5.96 -10.44 4.43
CA MET A 35 -6.10 -11.79 3.88
C MET A 35 -4.75 -12.33 3.37
N SER A 36 -3.98 -11.50 2.67
CA SER A 36 -2.69 -11.89 2.10
C SER A 36 -1.59 -12.01 3.15
N SER A 37 -1.68 -11.25 4.26
CA SER A 37 -0.72 -11.29 5.37
C SER A 37 -0.81 -12.57 6.20
N SER A 38 -1.89 -13.35 6.05
CA SER A 38 -2.10 -14.61 6.79
C SER A 38 -0.96 -15.62 6.63
N ILE A 39 -0.20 -15.55 5.53
CA ILE A 39 1.02 -16.34 5.32
C ILE A 39 2.07 -16.02 6.40
N GLY A 40 2.09 -14.80 6.93
CA GLY A 40 3.02 -14.36 7.97
C GLY A 40 2.77 -14.97 9.36
N TYR A 41 1.62 -15.62 9.59
CA TYR A 41 1.40 -16.38 10.83
C TYR A 41 2.28 -17.63 10.93
N ILE A 42 2.89 -18.05 9.83
CA ILE A 42 3.93 -19.06 9.82
C ILE A 42 5.28 -18.33 9.91
N PRO A 43 6.02 -18.40 11.04
CA PRO A 43 7.22 -17.58 11.26
C PRO A 43 8.27 -17.72 10.16
N ALA A 44 8.45 -18.91 9.61
CA ALA A 44 9.37 -19.17 8.51
C ALA A 44 8.99 -18.45 7.20
N LEU A 45 7.73 -18.07 7.04
CA LEU A 45 7.18 -17.44 5.84
C LEU A 45 6.92 -15.93 6.02
N ILE A 46 7.22 -15.37 7.18
CA ILE A 46 6.94 -13.95 7.48
C ILE A 46 7.60 -12.99 6.46
N VAL A 47 8.79 -13.33 6.00
CA VAL A 47 9.54 -12.56 5.00
C VAL A 47 8.80 -12.51 3.65
N PHE A 48 8.02 -13.54 3.33
CA PHE A 48 7.25 -13.63 2.08
C PHE A 48 5.87 -12.99 2.19
N SER A 49 5.39 -12.67 3.38
CA SER A 49 4.07 -12.08 3.59
C SER A 49 3.91 -10.75 2.84
N THR A 50 4.95 -9.92 2.85
CA THR A 50 4.97 -8.62 2.15
C THR A 50 4.92 -8.78 0.63
N ALA A 51 5.54 -9.82 0.08
CA ALA A 51 5.42 -10.15 -1.35
C ALA A 51 3.99 -10.53 -1.71
N SER A 52 3.33 -11.33 -0.88
CA SER A 52 1.93 -11.72 -1.07
C SER A 52 1.00 -10.52 -1.04
N ILE A 53 1.15 -9.63 -0.05
CA ILE A 53 0.37 -8.38 0.06
C ILE A 53 0.57 -7.53 -1.20
N ALA A 54 1.82 -7.24 -1.58
CA ALA A 54 2.14 -6.39 -2.71
C ALA A 54 1.63 -6.97 -4.04
N LEU A 55 1.70 -8.28 -4.22
CA LEU A 55 1.21 -8.97 -5.42
C LEU A 55 -0.31 -8.85 -5.55
N VAL A 56 -1.04 -9.18 -4.49
CA VAL A 56 -2.51 -9.22 -4.50
C VAL A 56 -3.10 -7.81 -4.60
N THR A 57 -2.51 -6.85 -3.88
CA THR A 57 -3.03 -5.46 -3.87
C THR A 57 -2.63 -4.66 -5.10
N SER A 58 -1.67 -5.10 -5.92
CA SER A 58 -1.24 -4.37 -7.12
C SER A 58 -2.37 -4.11 -8.10
N VAL A 59 -3.25 -5.09 -8.36
CA VAL A 59 -4.34 -4.94 -9.33
C VAL A 59 -5.31 -3.82 -8.93
N PRO A 60 -5.90 -3.83 -7.72
CA PRO A 60 -6.76 -2.73 -7.28
C PRO A 60 -6.01 -1.39 -7.21
N MET A 61 -4.72 -1.37 -6.86
CA MET A 61 -3.96 -0.13 -6.80
C MET A 61 -3.71 0.48 -8.17
N PHE A 62 -3.44 -0.31 -9.20
CA PHE A 62 -3.38 0.19 -10.58
C PHE A 62 -4.71 0.82 -11.03
N LEU A 63 -5.84 0.20 -10.68
CA LEU A 63 -7.17 0.77 -10.94
C LEU A 63 -7.38 2.07 -10.17
N PHE A 64 -7.01 2.13 -8.90
CA PHE A 64 -7.07 3.35 -8.09
C PHE A 64 -6.30 4.49 -8.75
N TYR A 65 -5.02 4.29 -9.03
CA TYR A 65 -4.16 5.30 -9.64
C TYR A 65 -4.68 5.80 -11.00
N SER A 66 -5.30 4.93 -11.80
CA SER A 66 -5.85 5.32 -13.08
C SER A 66 -7.10 6.21 -12.95
N LYS A 67 -7.87 6.07 -11.87
CA LYS A 67 -9.16 6.74 -11.66
C LYS A 67 -9.07 8.09 -10.96
N ILE A 68 -8.07 8.33 -10.11
CA ILE A 68 -7.94 9.57 -9.33
C ILE A 68 -7.45 10.72 -10.20
N GLU A 69 -7.94 11.94 -10.00
CA GLU A 69 -7.49 13.11 -10.76
C GLU A 69 -6.47 13.97 -10.00
N ARG A 70 -6.50 13.92 -8.66
CA ARG A 70 -5.59 14.64 -7.78
C ARG A 70 -4.62 13.67 -7.09
N PRO A 71 -3.55 13.20 -7.78
CA PRO A 71 -2.75 12.06 -7.32
C PRO A 71 -2.11 12.29 -5.95
N ILE A 72 -1.52 13.46 -5.68
CA ILE A 72 -0.87 13.73 -4.39
C ILE A 72 -1.90 13.66 -3.26
N LEU A 73 -3.02 14.38 -3.38
CA LEU A 73 -4.06 14.41 -2.35
C LEU A 73 -4.62 13.01 -2.10
N CYS A 74 -4.98 12.30 -3.18
CA CYS A 74 -5.61 10.99 -3.07
C CYS A 74 -4.67 9.93 -2.50
N CYS A 75 -3.39 9.91 -2.91
CA CYS A 75 -2.41 8.99 -2.37
C CYS A 75 -2.09 9.28 -0.90
N MET A 76 -1.99 10.56 -0.51
CA MET A 76 -1.80 10.93 0.90
C MET A 76 -3.00 10.53 1.75
N LEU A 77 -4.23 10.78 1.30
CA LEU A 77 -5.43 10.37 2.03
C LEU A 77 -5.53 8.84 2.13
N PHE A 78 -5.27 8.12 1.04
CA PHE A 78 -5.25 6.66 1.02
C PHE A 78 -4.25 6.10 2.05
N CYS A 79 -3.01 6.55 1.99
CA CYS A 79 -1.95 6.11 2.90
C CYS A 79 -2.19 6.61 4.33
N GLY A 80 -2.82 7.78 4.51
CA GLY A 80 -3.24 8.31 5.80
C GLY A 80 -4.33 7.45 6.46
N ILE A 81 -5.33 6.98 5.69
CA ILE A 81 -6.36 6.05 6.19
C ILE A 81 -5.71 4.74 6.61
N PHE A 82 -4.84 4.17 5.78
CA PHE A 82 -4.14 2.93 6.11
C PHE A 82 -3.25 3.10 7.34
N GLY A 83 -2.39 4.12 7.34
CA GLY A 83 -1.49 4.40 8.48
C GLY A 83 -2.26 4.72 9.77
N GLY A 84 -3.39 5.44 9.67
CA GLY A 84 -4.29 5.71 10.79
C GLY A 84 -4.92 4.44 11.35
N ALA A 85 -5.36 3.51 10.48
CA ALA A 85 -5.84 2.21 10.91
C ALA A 85 -4.75 1.41 11.64
N MET A 86 -3.51 1.41 11.11
CA MET A 86 -2.37 0.74 11.75
C MET A 86 -2.00 1.39 13.08
N LEU A 87 -2.11 2.72 13.20
CA LEU A 87 -1.88 3.43 14.46
C LEU A 87 -2.89 3.00 15.54
N ILE A 88 -4.18 2.92 15.18
CA ILE A 88 -5.24 2.44 16.08
C ILE A 88 -5.00 0.98 16.50
N MET A 89 -4.43 0.17 15.61
CA MET A 89 -4.06 -1.22 15.87
C MET A 89 -2.74 -1.38 16.66
N GLY A 90 -2.12 -0.28 17.13
CA GLY A 90 -0.94 -0.35 17.98
C GLY A 90 0.42 -0.41 17.23
N GLN A 91 0.45 -0.21 15.92
CA GLN A 91 1.70 -0.25 15.13
C GLN A 91 2.62 0.98 15.34
N GLY A 92 2.16 1.95 16.13
CA GLY A 92 2.95 3.12 16.50
C GLY A 92 2.96 4.27 15.48
N VAL A 93 3.38 5.45 15.96
CA VAL A 93 3.36 6.71 15.20
C VAL A 93 4.31 6.68 13.99
N ILE A 94 5.43 5.95 14.09
CA ILE A 94 6.40 5.85 12.99
C ILE A 94 5.77 5.23 11.75
N MET A 95 4.94 4.19 11.92
CA MET A 95 4.24 3.57 10.79
C MET A 95 3.29 4.55 10.10
N PHE A 96 2.60 5.40 10.86
CA PHE A 96 1.76 6.45 10.31
C PHE A 96 2.57 7.48 9.51
N ALA A 97 3.70 7.93 10.06
CA ALA A 97 4.59 8.88 9.38
C ALA A 97 5.16 8.31 8.06
N ILE A 98 5.60 7.04 8.07
CA ILE A 98 6.06 6.34 6.86
C ILE A 98 4.94 6.25 5.83
N SER A 99 3.73 5.92 6.25
CA SER A 99 2.57 5.83 5.35
C SER A 99 2.31 7.16 4.64
N LEU A 100 2.34 8.28 5.36
CA LEU A 100 2.19 9.62 4.75
C LEU A 100 3.32 9.95 3.78
N ALA A 101 4.57 9.63 4.12
CA ALA A 101 5.71 9.82 3.24
C ALA A 101 5.59 9.01 1.95
N VAL A 102 5.18 7.74 2.06
CA VAL A 102 4.92 6.87 0.90
C VAL A 102 3.78 7.41 0.04
N GLY A 103 2.70 7.90 0.68
CA GLY A 103 1.59 8.55 -0.03
C GLY A 103 2.02 9.78 -0.82
N LEU A 104 2.83 10.65 -0.21
CA LEU A 104 3.40 11.83 -0.86
C LEU A 104 4.30 11.45 -2.04
N LEU A 105 5.19 10.47 -1.86
CA LEU A 105 6.10 10.00 -2.91
C LEU A 105 5.34 9.36 -4.08
N SER A 106 4.39 8.45 -3.80
CA SER A 106 3.57 7.81 -4.83
C SER A 106 2.74 8.82 -5.61
N GLY A 107 2.13 9.78 -4.91
CA GLY A 107 1.34 10.86 -5.54
C GLY A 107 2.21 11.79 -6.39
N THR A 108 3.42 12.10 -5.93
CA THR A 108 4.39 12.94 -6.67
C THR A 108 4.87 12.23 -7.94
N ILE A 109 5.18 10.94 -7.87
CA ILE A 109 5.54 10.10 -9.02
C ILE A 109 4.42 10.15 -10.08
N LEU A 110 3.17 9.95 -9.67
CA LEU A 110 2.03 10.01 -10.58
C LEU A 110 1.81 11.40 -11.18
N LYS A 111 2.14 12.46 -10.44
CA LYS A 111 2.05 13.84 -10.94
C LYS A 111 3.15 14.15 -11.96
N ILE A 112 4.39 13.67 -11.75
CA ILE A 112 5.55 13.99 -12.59
C ILE A 112 5.58 13.08 -13.83
N ILE A 113 5.48 11.76 -13.63
CA ILE A 113 5.59 10.76 -14.71
C ILE A 113 4.27 10.63 -15.47
N GLY A 114 3.15 10.97 -14.82
CA GLY A 114 1.80 10.80 -15.36
C GLY A 114 1.22 9.41 -15.07
N LYS A 115 -0.05 9.23 -15.50
CA LYS A 115 -0.80 7.98 -15.32
C LYS A 115 -0.57 6.96 -16.43
N ASN A 116 0.62 6.99 -17.01
CA ASN A 116 1.07 5.97 -17.94
C ASN A 116 1.55 4.72 -17.16
N PHE A 117 1.85 3.66 -17.88
CA PHE A 117 2.30 2.41 -17.26
C PHE A 117 3.50 2.57 -16.33
N ALA A 118 4.47 3.39 -16.70
CA ALA A 118 5.67 3.64 -15.91
C ALA A 118 5.33 4.35 -14.59
N GLY A 119 4.46 5.38 -14.64
CA GLY A 119 4.02 6.09 -13.44
C GLY A 119 3.23 5.20 -12.48
N LEU A 120 2.26 4.42 -12.99
CA LEU A 120 1.50 3.45 -12.19
C LEU A 120 2.41 2.41 -11.54
N TYR A 121 3.39 1.91 -12.31
CA TYR A 121 4.31 0.89 -11.86
C TYR A 121 5.24 1.39 -10.76
N MET A 122 5.85 2.54 -10.95
CA MET A 122 6.73 3.15 -9.96
C MET A 122 5.98 3.53 -8.67
N ALA A 123 4.77 4.08 -8.79
CA ALA A 123 3.94 4.39 -7.64
C ALA A 123 3.56 3.12 -6.85
N ASN A 124 3.29 2.00 -7.53
CA ASN A 124 3.00 0.72 -6.91
C ASN A 124 4.22 0.12 -6.17
N ILE A 125 5.41 0.23 -6.75
CA ILE A 125 6.66 -0.19 -6.08
C ILE A 125 6.88 0.63 -4.80
N VAL A 126 6.72 1.95 -4.87
CA VAL A 126 6.85 2.81 -3.68
C VAL A 126 5.79 2.46 -2.63
N LEU A 127 4.55 2.15 -3.06
CA LEU A 127 3.50 1.75 -2.13
C LEU A 127 3.83 0.44 -1.39
N SER A 128 4.54 -0.50 -2.02
CA SER A 128 4.94 -1.75 -1.36
C SER A 128 5.87 -1.53 -0.17
N LEU A 129 6.59 -0.41 -0.13
CA LEU A 129 7.41 -0.04 1.02
C LEU A 129 6.56 0.21 2.28
N MET A 130 5.33 0.71 2.10
CA MET A 130 4.39 0.91 3.21
C MET A 130 4.02 -0.42 3.87
N SER A 131 3.66 -1.45 3.10
CA SER A 131 3.34 -2.77 3.65
C SER A 131 4.57 -3.47 4.24
N SER A 132 5.75 -3.30 3.63
CA SER A 132 7.00 -3.85 4.16
C SER A 132 7.38 -3.20 5.50
N SER A 133 7.07 -1.91 5.67
CA SER A 133 7.37 -1.16 6.91
C SER A 133 6.52 -1.60 8.11
N MET A 134 5.46 -2.39 7.94
CA MET A 134 4.66 -2.93 9.05
C MET A 134 5.49 -3.78 10.02
N MET A 135 6.57 -4.39 9.55
CA MET A 135 7.48 -5.19 10.39
C MET A 135 8.64 -4.37 10.97
N LEU A 136 8.82 -3.11 10.56
CA LEU A 136 9.91 -2.26 11.01
C LEU A 136 9.95 -2.04 12.53
N PRO A 137 8.81 -1.92 13.25
CA PRO A 137 8.80 -1.79 14.69
C PRO A 137 9.52 -2.91 15.43
N LEU A 138 9.55 -4.13 14.88
CA LEU A 138 10.27 -5.27 15.45
C LEU A 138 11.78 -5.00 15.59
N TRP A 139 12.38 -4.16 14.75
CA TRP A 139 13.81 -3.78 14.83
C TRP A 139 14.06 -2.46 15.52
N LEU A 140 13.07 -1.57 15.54
CA LEU A 140 13.22 -0.25 16.18
C LEU A 140 12.87 -0.28 17.67
N TYR A 141 11.88 -1.09 18.06
CA TYR A 141 11.31 -1.17 19.41
C TYR A 141 11.05 -2.64 19.76
N THR A 142 12.09 -3.47 19.70
CA THR A 142 11.99 -4.93 19.79
C THR A 142 11.20 -5.40 21.02
N GLU A 143 11.52 -4.90 22.20
CA GLU A 143 10.88 -5.34 23.45
C GLU A 143 9.40 -4.98 23.49
N GLU A 144 9.05 -3.72 23.16
CA GLU A 144 7.68 -3.25 23.13
C GLU A 144 6.83 -3.99 22.08
N TYR A 145 7.41 -4.26 20.92
CA TYR A 145 6.74 -5.01 19.86
C TYR A 145 6.51 -6.48 20.24
N LEU A 146 7.47 -7.11 20.88
CA LEU A 146 7.34 -8.50 21.35
C LEU A 146 6.31 -8.61 22.48
N GLU A 147 6.29 -7.64 23.41
CA GLU A 147 5.28 -7.59 24.48
C GLU A 147 3.87 -7.43 23.92
N TYR A 148 3.69 -6.50 22.97
CA TYR A 148 2.43 -6.34 22.25
C TYR A 148 2.00 -7.63 21.56
N THR A 149 2.94 -8.33 20.92
CA THR A 149 2.66 -9.57 20.18
C THR A 149 2.33 -10.74 21.12
N ARG A 150 2.91 -10.80 22.34
CA ARG A 150 2.55 -11.80 23.36
C ARG A 150 1.08 -11.75 23.76
N GLY A 151 0.45 -10.58 23.68
CA GLY A 151 -1.00 -10.44 23.94
C GLY A 151 -1.89 -11.06 22.86
N MET A 152 -1.35 -11.39 21.69
CA MET A 152 -2.11 -11.84 20.51
C MET A 152 -1.69 -13.20 19.95
N CYS A 153 -0.46 -13.62 20.19
CA CYS A 153 0.13 -14.82 19.59
C CYS A 153 0.70 -15.75 20.67
N ASP A 154 0.94 -17.01 20.28
CA ASP A 154 1.60 -17.96 21.17
C ASP A 154 3.10 -17.64 21.38
N GLU A 155 3.66 -18.14 22.50
CA GLU A 155 5.05 -17.88 22.86
C GLU A 155 6.06 -18.41 21.83
N GLY A 156 5.73 -19.50 21.13
CA GLY A 156 6.58 -20.05 20.07
C GLY A 156 6.74 -19.10 18.89
N TYR A 157 5.66 -18.38 18.52
CA TYR A 157 5.70 -17.35 17.49
C TYR A 157 6.53 -16.14 17.94
N VAL A 158 6.34 -15.70 19.19
CA VAL A 158 7.09 -14.56 19.76
C VAL A 158 8.59 -14.86 19.85
N ALA A 159 8.95 -16.07 20.27
CA ALA A 159 10.35 -16.51 20.33
C ALA A 159 11.02 -16.47 18.94
N LYS A 160 10.29 -16.88 17.89
CA LYS A 160 10.79 -16.80 16.51
C LYS A 160 10.95 -15.36 16.02
N LEU A 161 10.05 -14.46 16.38
CA LEU A 161 10.20 -13.03 16.08
C LEU A 161 11.43 -12.44 16.79
N ALA A 162 11.65 -12.79 18.05
CA ALA A 162 12.83 -12.37 18.78
C ALA A 162 14.13 -12.90 18.13
N GLU A 163 14.13 -14.13 17.63
CA GLU A 163 15.26 -14.68 16.88
C GLU A 163 15.50 -13.90 15.57
N LEU A 164 14.44 -13.54 14.83
CA LEU A 164 14.54 -12.76 13.61
C LEU A 164 15.07 -11.34 13.84
N SER A 165 14.73 -10.71 14.96
CA SER A 165 15.17 -9.34 15.29
C SER A 165 16.68 -9.25 15.61
N ASN A 166 17.33 -10.35 15.93
CA ASN A 166 18.78 -10.41 16.18
C ASN A 166 19.62 -10.16 14.91
N SER A 167 19.01 -10.17 13.74
CA SER A 167 19.69 -9.94 12.46
C SER A 167 18.93 -8.93 11.61
N ILE A 168 19.66 -8.11 10.86
CA ILE A 168 19.08 -7.16 9.89
C ILE A 168 18.63 -7.83 8.58
N TRP A 169 19.16 -9.02 8.28
CA TRP A 169 18.91 -9.68 7.00
C TRP A 169 17.44 -10.05 6.74
N PRO A 170 16.66 -10.50 7.74
CA PRO A 170 15.22 -10.72 7.52
C PRO A 170 14.49 -9.42 7.15
N LEU A 171 14.87 -8.27 7.73
CA LEU A 171 14.29 -6.97 7.37
C LEU A 171 14.62 -6.62 5.91
N VAL A 172 15.87 -6.78 5.48
CA VAL A 172 16.27 -6.60 4.08
C VAL A 172 15.48 -7.53 3.16
N GLY A 173 15.28 -8.77 3.56
CA GLY A 173 14.43 -9.74 2.87
C GLY A 173 12.99 -9.26 2.73
N ILE A 174 12.36 -8.77 3.80
CA ILE A 174 10.98 -8.24 3.81
C ILE A 174 10.81 -7.13 2.77
N TYR A 175 11.71 -6.16 2.73
CA TYR A 175 11.65 -5.09 1.73
C TYR A 175 11.91 -5.59 0.31
N THR A 176 12.90 -6.46 0.13
CA THR A 176 13.24 -7.04 -1.18
C THR A 176 12.08 -7.85 -1.74
N PHE A 177 11.48 -8.74 -0.93
CA PHE A 177 10.33 -9.53 -1.36
C PHE A 177 9.08 -8.67 -1.57
N GLY A 178 8.87 -7.61 -0.79
CA GLY A 178 7.81 -6.64 -1.00
C GLY A 178 7.92 -5.94 -2.37
N ILE A 179 9.13 -5.50 -2.73
CA ILE A 179 9.41 -4.91 -4.05
C ILE A 179 9.20 -5.94 -5.17
N LEU A 180 9.71 -7.17 -5.01
CA LEU A 180 9.52 -8.24 -6.00
C LEU A 180 8.03 -8.57 -6.20
N GLY A 181 7.26 -8.64 -5.11
CA GLY A 181 5.82 -8.82 -5.15
C GLY A 181 5.11 -7.70 -5.92
N ALA A 182 5.50 -6.44 -5.68
CA ALA A 182 4.96 -5.28 -6.39
C ALA A 182 5.32 -5.29 -7.88
N VAL A 183 6.56 -5.72 -8.22
CA VAL A 183 7.03 -5.87 -9.61
C VAL A 183 6.18 -6.92 -10.33
N ILE A 184 6.04 -8.12 -9.77
CA ILE A 184 5.26 -9.20 -10.38
C ILE A 184 3.78 -8.83 -10.43
N GLY A 185 3.22 -8.31 -9.32
CA GLY A 185 1.83 -7.86 -9.24
C GLY A 185 1.51 -6.75 -10.23
N GLY A 186 2.44 -5.81 -10.45
CA GLY A 186 2.32 -4.76 -11.45
C GLY A 186 2.31 -5.30 -12.88
N LEU A 187 3.09 -6.35 -13.19
CA LEU A 187 3.04 -7.02 -14.49
C LEU A 187 1.70 -7.72 -14.71
N VAL A 188 1.17 -8.37 -13.67
CA VAL A 188 -0.16 -9.01 -13.70
C VAL A 188 -1.24 -7.94 -13.89
N ALA A 189 -1.21 -6.87 -13.11
CA ALA A 189 -2.14 -5.75 -13.23
C ALA A 189 -2.12 -5.15 -14.64
N ARG A 190 -0.94 -4.95 -15.21
CA ARG A 190 -0.78 -4.51 -16.60
C ARG A 190 -1.51 -5.43 -17.59
N ARG A 191 -1.33 -6.74 -17.46
CA ARG A 191 -1.91 -7.71 -18.37
C ARG A 191 -3.45 -7.73 -18.29
N ILE A 192 -3.99 -7.63 -17.06
CA ILE A 192 -5.44 -7.57 -16.81
C ILE A 192 -6.02 -6.27 -17.37
N MET A 193 -5.38 -5.13 -17.05
CA MET A 193 -5.85 -3.81 -17.52
C MET A 193 -5.81 -3.72 -19.06
N LYS A 194 -4.73 -4.15 -19.71
CA LYS A 194 -4.62 -4.13 -21.17
C LYS A 194 -5.78 -4.90 -21.81
N ARG A 195 -6.08 -6.12 -21.36
CA ARG A 195 -7.19 -6.92 -21.86
C ARG A 195 -8.56 -6.26 -21.64
N HIS A 196 -8.72 -5.53 -20.55
CA HIS A 196 -9.99 -4.86 -20.23
C HIS A 196 -10.17 -3.59 -21.06
N PHE A 197 -9.12 -2.81 -21.25
CA PHE A 197 -9.13 -1.58 -22.06
C PHE A 197 -9.27 -1.88 -23.58
N GLU A 198 -8.64 -2.95 -24.07
CA GLU A 198 -8.80 -3.40 -25.46
C GLU A 198 -10.25 -3.84 -25.75
N ARG A 199 -10.90 -4.50 -24.78
CA ARG A 199 -12.33 -4.90 -24.94
C ARG A 199 -13.31 -3.72 -24.94
N ILE A 200 -12.95 -2.59 -24.31
CA ILE A 200 -13.80 -1.39 -24.22
C ILE A 200 -13.49 -0.39 -25.35
N GLY A 201 -12.54 -0.70 -26.25
CA GLY A 201 -12.18 0.16 -27.37
C GLY A 201 -11.42 1.43 -27.00
N LEU A 202 -10.84 1.52 -25.79
CA LEU A 202 -10.10 2.65 -25.28
C LEU A 202 -8.57 2.52 -25.40
N ALA A 203 -8.07 1.42 -25.97
CA ALA A 203 -6.65 1.23 -26.27
C ALA A 203 -6.37 1.74 -27.69
N ARG A 204 -5.92 2.97 -27.79
CA ARG A 204 -5.10 3.48 -28.91
C ARG A 204 -3.69 3.70 -28.43
#